data_be3a51ed7a5b6ffd0641a9264192cee2
#
_entry.id   be3a51ed7a5b6ffd0641a9264192cee2
#
_cell.length_a   1.000
_cell.length_b   1.000
_cell.length_c   1.000
_cell.angle_alpha   90.00
_cell.angle_beta   90.00
_cell.angle_gamma   90.00
#
_symmetry.space_group_name_H-M   'P 1'
#
loop_
_entity.id
_entity.type
_entity.pdbx_description
1 polymer ?
#
loop_
_entity_poly.entity_id
_entity_poly.type
_entity_poly.pdbx_seq_one_letter_code
_entity_poly.pdbx_strand_id
1 'polypeptide(L)'
;LAFLVLARVAPGDDPSAKPYKILATTQIPADGRIDYVTADSDNRRVYVACGNAVSVFDLDSYKLIGTLAKASGHGVAVDPDNHTGLVVGNPATFFNTKTLEVIKTFPAPGADGYVFDALTHHFFVLSHRAPNLLVVDSKDGSIVGNLEAIGPNGANAAVEQGATDGEGHLYFDVANAHHVAVVDAKTLKVTGHFDLGEKGNGPAGLAIDTKNHILFAMCRGGRGGTPTCVILSAVDGKIITTLPLAGSSDGAAFNPRTMEAFSSHGNGTLSVIKEKSPSEFVLEETVKTKAGGKTCTLDTKTDRVIVITREAAPGGGSQLLDVMFGTVRLSRCSPSASSAPFTARHFLRMRLQRAA
;
A
#
# COMPACT_ATOMS: atom_id res chain seq x y z
N LEU A 1 38.24 -36.65 -35.68
CA LEU A 1 37.80 -35.29 -35.29
C LEU A 1 36.66 -35.43 -34.30
N ALA A 2 36.95 -35.22 -33.00
CA ALA A 2 35.97 -35.22 -31.96
C ALA A 2 35.47 -33.75 -31.77
N PHE A 3 34.19 -33.50 -32.00
CA PHE A 3 33.56 -32.23 -31.69
C PHE A 3 33.23 -32.19 -30.22
N LEU A 4 33.94 -31.34 -29.47
CA LEU A 4 33.64 -31.01 -28.10
C LEU A 4 32.46 -30.01 -28.11
N VAL A 5 31.26 -30.47 -27.80
CA VAL A 5 30.10 -29.60 -27.55
C VAL A 5 30.25 -29.04 -26.15
N LEU A 6 30.73 -27.82 -26.04
CA LEU A 6 30.65 -27.03 -24.80
C LEU A 6 29.17 -26.61 -24.56
N ALA A 7 28.50 -27.39 -23.74
CA ALA A 7 27.23 -26.93 -23.17
C ALA A 7 27.52 -25.68 -22.33
N ARG A 8 27.04 -24.51 -22.76
CA ARG A 8 26.97 -23.32 -21.92
C ARG A 8 25.95 -23.62 -20.81
N VAL A 9 26.44 -23.85 -19.59
CA VAL A 9 25.62 -23.81 -18.39
C VAL A 9 25.16 -22.37 -18.30
N ALA A 10 23.85 -22.15 -18.42
CA ALA A 10 23.24 -20.87 -18.04
C ALA A 10 23.58 -20.59 -16.58
N PRO A 11 23.87 -19.33 -16.19
CA PRO A 11 24.06 -19.01 -14.78
C PRO A 11 22.82 -19.49 -14.01
N GLY A 12 22.99 -20.50 -13.18
CA GLY A 12 21.95 -20.95 -12.28
C GLY A 12 21.57 -19.77 -11.38
N ASP A 13 20.29 -19.52 -11.26
CA ASP A 13 19.77 -18.56 -10.29
C ASP A 13 20.28 -18.94 -8.91
N ASP A 14 20.97 -18.03 -8.26
CA ASP A 14 21.35 -18.18 -6.86
C ASP A 14 20.07 -18.18 -6.01
N PRO A 15 19.64 -19.32 -5.43
CA PRO A 15 18.45 -19.39 -4.61
C PRO A 15 18.59 -18.58 -3.29
N SER A 16 19.79 -18.06 -2.99
CA SER A 16 20.07 -17.20 -1.85
C SER A 16 19.96 -15.71 -2.17
N ALA A 17 19.77 -15.33 -3.44
CA ALA A 17 19.62 -13.94 -3.81
C ALA A 17 18.29 -13.39 -3.27
N LYS A 18 18.37 -12.57 -2.24
CA LYS A 18 17.21 -11.86 -1.67
C LYS A 18 16.63 -10.93 -2.72
N PRO A 19 15.33 -11.04 -3.05
CA PRO A 19 14.74 -10.27 -4.15
C PRO A 19 14.61 -8.78 -3.84
N TYR A 20 14.52 -8.40 -2.55
CA TYR A 20 14.32 -7.02 -2.12
C TYR A 20 15.59 -6.36 -1.60
N LYS A 21 15.85 -5.13 -2.04
CA LYS A 21 16.94 -4.27 -1.57
C LYS A 21 16.50 -2.79 -1.62
N ILE A 22 17.11 -1.93 -0.83
CA ILE A 22 16.90 -0.48 -0.92
C ILE A 22 17.57 0.01 -2.21
N LEU A 23 16.79 0.67 -3.09
CA LEU A 23 17.27 1.27 -4.33
C LEU A 23 17.78 2.69 -4.12
N ALA A 24 17.02 3.45 -3.37
CA ALA A 24 17.30 4.85 -3.08
C ALA A 24 16.74 5.24 -1.72
N THR A 25 17.34 6.26 -1.13
CA THR A 25 16.84 6.92 0.07
C THR A 25 16.93 8.42 -0.17
N THR A 26 15.83 9.12 0.08
CA THR A 26 15.76 10.58 -0.06
C THR A 26 15.31 11.18 1.26
N GLN A 27 16.06 12.17 1.75
CA GLN A 27 15.73 12.88 2.98
C GLN A 27 14.46 13.72 2.79
N ILE A 28 13.56 13.68 3.77
CA ILE A 28 12.40 14.57 3.82
C ILE A 28 12.87 15.91 4.39
N PRO A 29 12.74 17.04 3.65
CA PRO A 29 13.25 18.33 4.10
C PRO A 29 12.26 19.01 5.05
N ALA A 30 11.86 18.34 6.10
CA ALA A 30 10.93 18.85 7.10
C ALA A 30 11.20 18.18 8.45
N ASP A 31 10.87 18.87 9.53
CA ASP A 31 10.89 18.36 10.88
C ASP A 31 9.47 18.09 11.33
N GLY A 32 9.28 17.03 12.11
CA GLY A 32 8.00 16.73 12.71
C GLY A 32 7.61 15.26 12.69
N ARG A 33 6.34 15.01 12.93
CA ARG A 33 5.77 13.67 12.89
C ARG A 33 5.55 13.24 11.45
N ILE A 34 5.92 12.03 11.14
CA ILE A 34 5.51 11.30 9.93
C ILE A 34 4.57 10.17 10.33
N ASP A 35 3.65 9.81 9.44
CA ASP A 35 2.72 8.71 9.70
C ASP A 35 2.46 7.88 8.44
N TYR A 36 1.76 8.43 7.44
CA TYR A 36 1.45 7.72 6.21
C TYR A 36 2.23 8.26 5.02
N VAL A 37 2.51 7.37 4.07
CA VAL A 37 3.09 7.65 2.76
C VAL A 37 2.13 7.15 1.69
N THR A 38 1.91 7.93 0.63
CA THR A 38 1.01 7.61 -0.47
C THR A 38 1.73 7.66 -1.80
N ALA A 39 1.67 6.59 -2.57
CA ALA A 39 2.09 6.58 -3.97
C ALA A 39 0.90 6.85 -4.88
N ASP A 40 0.99 7.89 -5.68
CA ASP A 40 0.17 8.12 -6.86
C ASP A 40 0.95 7.58 -8.07
N SER A 41 0.74 6.29 -8.34
CA SER A 41 1.45 5.59 -9.41
C SER A 41 1.12 6.15 -10.78
N ASP A 42 -0.11 6.67 -10.98
CA ASP A 42 -0.56 7.18 -12.26
C ASP A 42 0.09 8.51 -12.63
N ASN A 43 0.19 9.42 -11.68
CA ASN A 43 0.83 10.72 -11.87
C ASN A 43 2.31 10.74 -11.44
N ARG A 44 2.89 9.57 -11.10
CA ARG A 44 4.29 9.37 -10.72
C ARG A 44 4.74 10.23 -9.53
N ARG A 45 3.93 10.27 -8.45
CA ARG A 45 4.22 11.08 -7.25
C ARG A 45 4.15 10.25 -5.97
N VAL A 46 4.95 10.66 -4.99
CA VAL A 46 4.85 10.22 -3.60
C VAL A 46 4.55 11.42 -2.73
N TYR A 47 3.54 11.29 -1.89
CA TYR A 47 3.15 12.29 -0.91
C TYR A 47 3.52 11.82 0.49
N VAL A 48 4.21 12.67 1.24
CA VAL A 48 4.58 12.41 2.64
C VAL A 48 4.13 13.59 3.48
N ALA A 49 3.16 13.36 4.35
CA ALA A 49 2.79 14.35 5.37
C ALA A 49 3.85 14.35 6.47
N CYS A 50 4.43 15.50 6.76
CA CYS A 50 5.46 15.68 7.78
C CYS A 50 5.34 17.03 8.48
N GLY A 51 5.08 17.02 9.77
CA GLY A 51 4.93 18.25 10.54
C GLY A 51 3.75 19.10 10.05
N ASN A 52 4.05 20.27 9.48
CA ASN A 52 3.08 21.22 8.96
C ASN A 52 3.09 21.37 7.44
N ALA A 53 3.64 20.38 6.74
CA ALA A 53 3.77 20.39 5.29
C ALA A 53 3.60 18.99 4.70
N VAL A 54 3.30 18.93 3.41
CA VAL A 54 3.38 17.71 2.63
C VAL A 54 4.52 17.83 1.63
N SER A 55 5.49 16.94 1.73
CA SER A 55 6.57 16.82 0.73
C SER A 55 6.12 15.93 -0.40
N VAL A 56 6.35 16.36 -1.64
CA VAL A 56 5.98 15.62 -2.86
C VAL A 56 7.23 15.22 -3.62
N PHE A 57 7.41 13.93 -3.84
CA PHE A 57 8.56 13.38 -4.56
C PHE A 57 8.11 12.78 -5.89
N ASP A 58 9.00 12.80 -6.86
CA ASP A 58 8.85 12.13 -8.14
C ASP A 58 9.25 10.65 -8.01
N LEU A 59 8.38 9.74 -8.46
CA LEU A 59 8.58 8.28 -8.33
C LEU A 59 9.68 7.72 -9.24
N ASP A 60 10.07 8.44 -10.29
CA ASP A 60 11.07 7.96 -11.24
C ASP A 60 12.47 8.44 -10.88
N SER A 61 12.60 9.70 -10.49
CA SER A 61 13.89 10.32 -10.11
C SER A 61 14.18 10.30 -8.62
N TYR A 62 13.17 10.00 -7.76
CA TYR A 62 13.23 10.03 -6.30
C TYR A 62 13.56 11.42 -5.71
N LYS A 63 13.36 12.47 -6.49
CA LYS A 63 13.68 13.86 -6.08
C LYS A 63 12.43 14.55 -5.55
N LEU A 64 12.63 15.45 -4.59
CA LEU A 64 11.60 16.39 -4.17
C LEU A 64 11.22 17.29 -5.36
N ILE A 65 9.93 17.36 -5.68
CA ILE A 65 9.41 18.17 -6.79
C ILE A 65 8.46 19.27 -6.33
N GLY A 66 8.03 19.23 -5.07
CA GLY A 66 7.15 20.24 -4.51
C GLY A 66 6.88 20.08 -3.03
N THR A 67 6.30 21.09 -2.46
CA THR A 67 5.87 21.11 -1.05
C THR A 67 4.54 21.85 -0.93
N LEU A 68 3.56 21.20 -0.30
CA LEU A 68 2.32 21.84 0.12
C LEU A 68 2.52 22.37 1.54
N ALA A 69 2.79 23.67 1.64
CA ALA A 69 3.06 24.32 2.92
C ALA A 69 1.79 24.55 3.73
N LYS A 70 1.92 24.56 5.07
CA LYS A 70 0.81 24.81 6.01
C LYS A 70 -0.32 23.76 5.92
N ALA A 71 -0.01 22.58 5.47
CA ALA A 71 -0.92 21.44 5.41
C ALA A 71 -0.44 20.38 6.40
N SER A 72 -0.92 20.47 7.64
CA SER A 72 -0.59 19.51 8.69
C SER A 72 -1.51 18.29 8.62
N GLY A 73 -0.95 17.09 8.72
CA GLY A 73 -1.74 15.88 8.71
C GLY A 73 -0.94 14.62 8.94
N HIS A 74 -1.66 13.51 8.97
CA HIS A 74 -1.10 12.17 9.11
C HIS A 74 -0.74 11.57 7.76
N GLY A 75 -1.53 11.86 6.71
CA GLY A 75 -1.33 11.32 5.38
C GLY A 75 -2.08 12.08 4.29
N VAL A 76 -2.03 11.58 3.07
CA VAL A 76 -2.63 12.20 1.89
C VAL A 76 -3.40 11.15 1.10
N ALA A 77 -4.72 11.29 0.99
CA ALA A 77 -5.52 10.57 0.01
C ALA A 77 -5.42 11.27 -1.35
N VAL A 78 -5.38 10.52 -2.44
CA VAL A 78 -5.36 11.09 -3.81
C VAL A 78 -6.39 10.42 -4.70
N ASP A 79 -7.03 11.23 -5.54
CA ASP A 79 -7.83 10.78 -6.67
C ASP A 79 -7.07 11.16 -7.96
N PRO A 80 -6.46 10.19 -8.64
CA PRO A 80 -5.65 10.45 -9.82
C PRO A 80 -6.48 10.96 -10.99
N ASP A 81 -7.76 10.56 -11.10
CA ASP A 81 -8.65 10.92 -12.21
C ASP A 81 -9.10 12.37 -12.11
N ASN A 82 -9.52 12.82 -10.94
CA ASN A 82 -9.93 14.19 -10.70
C ASN A 82 -8.75 15.14 -10.42
N HIS A 83 -7.53 14.62 -10.29
CA HIS A 83 -6.34 15.38 -9.92
C HIS A 83 -6.50 16.17 -8.63
N THR A 84 -7.13 15.54 -7.65
CA THR A 84 -7.39 16.11 -6.33
C THR A 84 -6.73 15.28 -5.24
N GLY A 85 -6.47 15.91 -4.12
CA GLY A 85 -5.93 15.27 -2.93
C GLY A 85 -6.49 15.86 -1.66
N LEU A 86 -6.48 15.06 -0.61
CA LEU A 86 -6.90 15.44 0.72
C LEU A 86 -5.78 15.13 1.71
N VAL A 87 -5.19 16.16 2.31
CA VAL A 87 -4.32 15.99 3.48
C VAL A 87 -5.22 15.71 4.67
N VAL A 88 -5.03 14.51 5.24
CA VAL A 88 -5.84 14.03 6.36
C VAL A 88 -5.24 14.53 7.67
N GLY A 89 -5.91 15.50 8.24
CA GLY A 89 -5.52 16.20 9.48
C GLY A 89 -6.69 17.04 10.01
N ASN A 90 -6.43 17.83 11.03
CA ASN A 90 -7.43 18.76 11.56
C ASN A 90 -6.84 20.19 11.66
N PRO A 91 -7.18 21.09 10.70
CA PRO A 91 -8.14 20.89 9.61
C PRO A 91 -7.62 19.94 8.51
N ALA A 92 -8.55 19.28 7.82
CA ALA A 92 -8.24 18.60 6.57
C ALA A 92 -8.03 19.64 5.46
N THR A 93 -7.12 19.34 4.51
CA THR A 93 -6.76 20.29 3.44
C THR A 93 -7.00 19.64 2.08
N PHE A 94 -7.97 20.13 1.33
CA PHE A 94 -8.29 19.69 -0.02
C PHE A 94 -7.50 20.54 -1.02
N PHE A 95 -6.82 19.89 -1.97
CA PHE A 95 -5.88 20.55 -2.87
C PHE A 95 -5.86 19.93 -4.27
N ASN A 96 -5.32 20.67 -5.24
CA ASN A 96 -5.05 20.17 -6.60
C ASN A 96 -3.70 19.45 -6.63
N THR A 97 -3.69 18.19 -7.07
CA THR A 97 -2.46 17.37 -7.08
C THR A 97 -1.46 17.80 -8.15
N LYS A 98 -1.88 18.47 -9.24
CA LYS A 98 -0.97 18.96 -10.29
C LYS A 98 -0.24 20.23 -9.88
N THR A 99 -1.00 21.20 -9.34
CA THR A 99 -0.47 22.54 -9.00
C THR A 99 0.00 22.64 -7.56
N LEU A 100 -0.42 21.74 -6.68
CA LEU A 100 -0.24 21.78 -5.23
C LEU A 100 -0.93 23.00 -4.56
N GLU A 101 -1.91 23.60 -5.22
CA GLU A 101 -2.69 24.70 -4.67
C GLU A 101 -3.77 24.19 -3.75
N VAL A 102 -3.88 24.79 -2.57
CA VAL A 102 -4.96 24.53 -1.63
C VAL A 102 -6.26 25.09 -2.19
N ILE A 103 -7.27 24.26 -2.32
CA ILE A 103 -8.61 24.65 -2.77
C ILE A 103 -9.46 25.07 -1.57
N LYS A 104 -9.47 24.26 -0.52
CA LYS A 104 -10.19 24.56 0.73
C LYS A 104 -9.69 23.75 1.91
N THR A 105 -10.08 24.17 3.10
CA THR A 105 -9.87 23.43 4.35
C THR A 105 -11.18 23.29 5.10
N PHE A 106 -11.31 22.23 5.90
CA PHE A 106 -12.49 22.01 6.75
C PHE A 106 -12.13 21.20 8.00
N PRO A 107 -12.94 21.32 9.09
CA PRO A 107 -12.70 20.55 10.29
C PRO A 107 -12.83 19.03 10.04
N ALA A 108 -11.89 18.25 10.55
CA ALA A 108 -11.92 16.79 10.57
C ALA A 108 -11.31 16.29 11.90
N PRO A 109 -12.05 16.46 13.03
CA PRO A 109 -11.51 16.19 14.35
C PRO A 109 -11.19 14.70 14.52
N GLY A 110 -9.97 14.41 15.00
CA GLY A 110 -9.50 13.05 15.22
C GLY A 110 -9.06 12.32 13.96
N ALA A 111 -8.99 13.00 12.81
CA ALA A 111 -8.49 12.44 11.56
C ALA A 111 -7.09 11.85 11.75
N ASP A 112 -6.92 10.61 11.28
CA ASP A 112 -5.67 9.84 11.38
C ASP A 112 -5.33 9.16 10.05
N GLY A 113 -6.11 8.17 9.62
CA GLY A 113 -5.91 7.43 8.37
C GLY A 113 -6.88 7.82 7.25
N TYR A 114 -6.77 7.14 6.13
CA TYR A 114 -7.62 7.39 4.95
C TYR A 114 -7.74 6.17 4.04
N VAL A 115 -8.82 6.16 3.25
CA VAL A 115 -9.00 5.33 2.07
C VAL A 115 -9.54 6.20 0.94
N PHE A 116 -9.06 6.02 -0.27
CA PHE A 116 -9.70 6.48 -1.49
C PHE A 116 -10.42 5.30 -2.15
N ASP A 117 -11.72 5.46 -2.41
CA ASP A 117 -12.50 4.48 -3.15
C ASP A 117 -12.82 4.99 -4.56
N ALA A 118 -12.23 4.34 -5.56
CA ALA A 118 -12.38 4.75 -6.95
C ALA A 118 -13.80 4.48 -7.51
N LEU A 119 -14.57 3.57 -6.91
CA LEU A 119 -15.94 3.29 -7.36
C LEU A 119 -16.89 4.44 -7.05
N THR A 120 -16.75 5.04 -5.88
CA THR A 120 -17.60 6.15 -5.42
C THR A 120 -16.96 7.52 -5.63
N HIS A 121 -15.67 7.58 -5.95
CA HIS A 121 -14.85 8.80 -5.94
C HIS A 121 -14.92 9.54 -4.61
N HIS A 122 -14.87 8.81 -3.50
CA HIS A 122 -14.87 9.39 -2.17
C HIS A 122 -13.53 9.15 -1.45
N PHE A 123 -13.11 10.15 -0.69
CA PHE A 123 -12.12 10.00 0.36
C PHE A 123 -12.82 9.67 1.67
N PHE A 124 -12.43 8.58 2.31
CA PHE A 124 -12.84 8.19 3.65
C PHE A 124 -11.74 8.59 4.61
N VAL A 125 -12.02 9.57 5.47
CA VAL A 125 -11.12 10.00 6.55
C VAL A 125 -11.41 9.19 7.78
N LEU A 126 -10.42 8.49 8.30
CA LEU A 126 -10.51 7.57 9.43
C LEU A 126 -10.18 8.30 10.72
N SER A 127 -10.87 7.96 11.82
CA SER A 127 -10.66 8.58 13.12
C SER A 127 -10.72 7.58 14.26
N HIS A 128 -9.89 7.79 15.28
CA HIS A 128 -9.93 7.03 16.54
C HIS A 128 -11.09 7.43 17.46
N ARG A 129 -11.91 8.37 17.05
CA ARG A 129 -13.09 8.86 17.81
C ARG A 129 -14.23 9.22 16.87
N ALA A 130 -15.42 9.31 17.42
CA ALA A 130 -16.63 9.68 16.67
C ALA A 130 -16.53 11.10 16.07
N PRO A 131 -16.98 11.29 14.81
CA PRO A 131 -17.33 10.24 13.87
C PRO A 131 -16.11 9.42 13.46
N ASN A 132 -16.24 8.09 13.41
CA ASN A 132 -15.13 7.21 13.01
C ASN A 132 -14.75 7.36 11.54
N LEU A 133 -15.71 7.69 10.69
CA LEU A 133 -15.47 7.99 9.28
C LEU A 133 -16.12 9.34 8.91
N LEU A 134 -15.35 10.19 8.22
CA LEU A 134 -15.85 11.34 7.49
C LEU A 134 -15.70 11.07 6.00
N VAL A 135 -16.75 11.29 5.21
CA VAL A 135 -16.78 10.98 3.78
C VAL A 135 -16.78 12.27 2.97
N VAL A 136 -15.81 12.38 2.07
CA VAL A 136 -15.54 13.60 1.29
C VAL A 136 -15.56 13.24 -0.19
N ASP A 137 -16.36 13.95 -0.98
CA ASP A 137 -16.36 13.84 -2.44
C ASP A 137 -15.00 14.29 -2.98
N SER A 138 -14.33 13.44 -3.75
CA SER A 138 -12.99 13.73 -4.27
C SER A 138 -12.98 14.76 -5.40
N LYS A 139 -14.13 15.04 -6.02
CA LYS A 139 -14.26 15.99 -7.13
C LYS A 139 -14.19 17.44 -6.66
N ASP A 140 -14.87 17.75 -5.57
CA ASP A 140 -14.99 19.13 -5.07
C ASP A 140 -14.67 19.31 -3.60
N GLY A 141 -14.38 18.21 -2.88
CA GLY A 141 -14.05 18.18 -1.45
C GLY A 141 -15.26 18.52 -0.56
N SER A 142 -16.49 18.34 -1.01
CA SER A 142 -17.68 18.47 -0.16
C SER A 142 -17.80 17.29 0.79
N ILE A 143 -18.26 17.54 2.02
CA ILE A 143 -18.58 16.47 2.96
C ILE A 143 -19.93 15.90 2.56
N VAL A 144 -19.95 14.60 2.20
CA VAL A 144 -21.15 13.91 1.72
C VAL A 144 -21.74 12.95 2.74
N GLY A 145 -21.03 12.67 3.83
CA GLY A 145 -21.54 11.81 4.90
C GLY A 145 -20.54 11.59 6.03
N ASN A 146 -21.00 10.87 7.03
CA ASN A 146 -20.16 10.35 8.11
C ASN A 146 -20.74 9.03 8.65
N LEU A 147 -19.90 8.28 9.40
CA LEU A 147 -20.33 7.17 10.24
C LEU A 147 -19.83 7.44 11.66
N GLU A 148 -20.78 7.55 12.60
CA GLU A 148 -20.47 7.89 13.99
C GLU A 148 -19.64 6.82 14.68
N ALA A 149 -20.00 5.54 14.51
CA ALA A 149 -19.33 4.42 15.14
C ALA A 149 -19.34 3.19 14.21
N ILE A 150 -18.15 2.62 13.97
CA ILE A 150 -18.00 1.43 13.12
C ILE A 150 -17.48 0.20 13.87
N GLY A 151 -17.32 0.28 15.18
CA GLY A 151 -16.93 -0.87 15.99
C GLY A 151 -18.09 -1.84 16.22
N PRO A 152 -17.81 -3.06 16.71
CA PRO A 152 -18.84 -4.06 17.02
C PRO A 152 -19.90 -3.49 17.96
N ASN A 153 -21.19 -3.85 17.71
CA ASN A 153 -22.36 -3.37 18.45
C ASN A 153 -22.52 -1.83 18.46
N GLY A 154 -22.03 -1.14 17.42
CA GLY A 154 -22.07 0.31 17.33
C GLY A 154 -21.14 1.03 18.32
N ALA A 155 -20.08 0.36 18.77
CA ALA A 155 -19.09 0.98 19.63
C ALA A 155 -18.16 1.91 18.82
N ASN A 156 -17.61 2.91 19.51
CA ASN A 156 -16.56 3.74 18.95
C ASN A 156 -15.32 2.88 18.63
N ALA A 157 -14.76 3.04 17.43
CA ALA A 157 -13.59 2.32 16.96
C ALA A 157 -12.32 3.19 17.02
N ALA A 158 -11.19 2.57 17.35
CA ALA A 158 -9.89 3.11 17.02
C ALA A 158 -9.54 2.60 15.61
N VAL A 159 -9.88 3.40 14.59
CA VAL A 159 -9.72 3.01 13.19
C VAL A 159 -8.32 3.38 12.72
N GLU A 160 -7.58 2.38 12.27
CA GLU A 160 -6.19 2.53 11.81
C GLU A 160 -6.14 2.59 10.27
N GLN A 161 -5.80 1.51 9.60
CA GLN A 161 -5.75 1.46 8.14
C GLN A 161 -7.03 0.85 7.57
N GLY A 162 -7.37 1.25 6.33
CA GLY A 162 -8.46 0.66 5.57
C GLY A 162 -8.04 0.22 4.18
N ALA A 163 -8.89 -0.60 3.55
CA ALA A 163 -8.77 -1.07 2.18
C ALA A 163 -10.13 -1.07 1.48
N THR A 164 -10.13 -1.01 0.15
CA THR A 164 -11.34 -1.14 -0.69
C THR A 164 -11.16 -2.28 -1.68
N ASP A 165 -12.24 -3.01 -1.99
CA ASP A 165 -12.23 -4.02 -3.05
C ASP A 165 -12.49 -3.41 -4.44
N GLY A 166 -12.87 -2.12 -4.51
CA GLY A 166 -13.27 -1.46 -5.74
C GLY A 166 -14.64 -1.90 -6.28
N GLU A 167 -15.37 -2.76 -5.55
CA GLU A 167 -16.68 -3.28 -5.91
C GLU A 167 -17.79 -2.76 -4.99
N GLY A 168 -17.42 -2.03 -3.94
CA GLY A 168 -18.33 -1.35 -3.03
C GLY A 168 -18.19 -1.75 -1.57
N HIS A 169 -17.21 -2.57 -1.22
CA HIS A 169 -16.91 -2.87 0.17
C HIS A 169 -15.63 -2.15 0.62
N LEU A 170 -15.72 -1.57 1.80
CA LEU A 170 -14.62 -0.98 2.52
C LEU A 170 -14.35 -1.82 3.77
N TYR A 171 -13.08 -2.03 4.05
CA TYR A 171 -12.61 -2.79 5.19
C TYR A 171 -11.75 -1.89 6.06
N PHE A 172 -11.96 -1.89 7.38
CA PHE A 172 -11.24 -1.03 8.30
C PHE A 172 -10.75 -1.79 9.52
N ASP A 173 -9.48 -1.66 9.85
CA ASP A 173 -8.92 -2.16 11.09
C ASP A 173 -9.54 -1.44 12.29
N VAL A 174 -10.10 -2.21 13.22
CA VAL A 174 -10.62 -1.72 14.50
C VAL A 174 -9.69 -2.20 15.62
N ALA A 175 -8.64 -1.41 15.86
CA ALA A 175 -7.52 -1.81 16.72
C ALA A 175 -7.92 -2.14 18.17
N ASN A 176 -8.87 -1.39 18.73
CA ASN A 176 -9.36 -1.59 20.10
C ASN A 176 -10.37 -2.74 20.28
N ALA A 177 -10.85 -3.33 19.17
CA ALA A 177 -11.77 -4.45 19.20
C ALA A 177 -11.23 -5.73 18.55
N HIS A 178 -10.05 -5.69 17.93
CA HIS A 178 -9.41 -6.84 17.24
C HIS A 178 -10.27 -7.38 16.08
N HIS A 179 -10.92 -6.48 15.37
CA HIS A 179 -11.82 -6.80 14.26
C HIS A 179 -11.43 -6.03 13.01
N VAL A 180 -11.95 -6.49 11.87
CA VAL A 180 -12.09 -5.69 10.66
C VAL A 180 -13.57 -5.35 10.50
N ALA A 181 -13.91 -4.06 10.45
CA ALA A 181 -15.25 -3.61 10.13
C ALA A 181 -15.45 -3.59 8.61
N VAL A 182 -16.61 -4.04 8.14
CA VAL A 182 -17.01 -4.01 6.73
C VAL A 182 -18.08 -2.97 6.54
N VAL A 183 -17.87 -2.05 5.60
CA VAL A 183 -18.77 -0.94 5.31
C VAL A 183 -19.13 -0.95 3.83
N ASP A 184 -20.41 -0.79 3.52
CA ASP A 184 -20.86 -0.54 2.15
C ASP A 184 -20.57 0.92 1.78
N ALA A 185 -19.75 1.11 0.73
CA ALA A 185 -19.23 2.41 0.31
C ALA A 185 -20.32 3.37 -0.21
N LYS A 186 -21.42 2.83 -0.74
CA LYS A 186 -22.51 3.63 -1.33
C LYS A 186 -23.56 4.04 -0.30
N THR A 187 -23.92 3.10 0.57
CA THR A 187 -24.98 3.33 1.56
C THR A 187 -24.44 3.84 2.89
N LEU A 188 -23.13 3.82 3.09
CA LEU A 188 -22.42 4.18 4.32
C LEU A 188 -22.96 3.40 5.54
N LYS A 189 -23.18 2.10 5.38
CA LYS A 189 -23.66 1.23 6.45
C LYS A 189 -22.61 0.20 6.79
N VAL A 190 -22.41 -0.04 8.08
CA VAL A 190 -21.65 -1.19 8.57
C VAL A 190 -22.45 -2.44 8.24
N THR A 191 -21.88 -3.35 7.44
CA THR A 191 -22.50 -4.58 6.98
C THR A 191 -22.00 -5.82 7.71
N GLY A 192 -20.83 -5.71 8.37
CA GLY A 192 -20.27 -6.83 9.13
C GLY A 192 -19.05 -6.45 9.96
N HIS A 193 -18.63 -7.41 10.77
CA HIS A 193 -17.39 -7.36 11.53
C HIS A 193 -16.73 -8.73 11.47
N PHE A 194 -15.46 -8.76 11.10
CA PHE A 194 -14.66 -9.98 11.06
C PHE A 194 -13.76 -10.05 12.29
N ASP A 195 -13.97 -11.03 13.14
CA ASP A 195 -13.15 -11.28 14.31
C ASP A 195 -11.78 -11.84 13.88
N LEU A 196 -10.70 -11.23 14.29
CA LEU A 196 -9.33 -11.65 13.98
C LEU A 196 -8.79 -12.72 14.93
N GLY A 197 -9.59 -13.15 15.89
CA GLY A 197 -9.25 -14.19 16.86
C GLY A 197 -8.14 -13.75 17.83
N GLU A 198 -7.66 -14.71 18.61
CA GLU A 198 -6.67 -14.47 19.68
C GLU A 198 -5.35 -13.86 19.19
N LYS A 199 -4.97 -14.13 17.93
CA LYS A 199 -3.73 -13.61 17.32
C LYS A 199 -3.91 -12.24 16.64
N GLY A 200 -5.15 -11.76 16.53
CA GLY A 200 -5.51 -10.51 15.88
C GLY A 200 -5.39 -9.25 16.74
N ASN A 201 -4.51 -9.25 17.73
CA ASN A 201 -4.44 -8.16 18.71
C ASN A 201 -3.80 -6.89 18.11
N GLY A 202 -4.56 -5.78 18.12
CA GLY A 202 -4.12 -4.47 17.65
C GLY A 202 -3.83 -4.43 16.16
N PRO A 203 -4.82 -4.73 15.28
CA PRO A 203 -4.65 -4.57 13.86
C PRO A 203 -4.38 -3.10 13.54
N ALA A 204 -3.43 -2.84 12.63
CA ALA A 204 -2.98 -1.48 12.32
C ALA A 204 -2.46 -1.32 10.88
N GLY A 205 -2.39 -2.40 10.12
CA GLY A 205 -2.11 -2.39 8.71
C GLY A 205 -3.05 -3.34 8.00
N LEU A 206 -3.73 -2.88 6.95
CA LEU A 206 -4.69 -3.67 6.20
C LEU A 206 -4.42 -3.59 4.70
N ALA A 207 -4.27 -4.74 4.07
CA ALA A 207 -4.15 -4.86 2.63
C ALA A 207 -5.12 -5.91 2.09
N ILE A 208 -5.47 -5.82 0.82
CA ILE A 208 -6.41 -6.73 0.17
C ILE A 208 -5.87 -7.24 -1.17
N ASP A 209 -5.99 -8.55 -1.41
CA ASP A 209 -6.03 -9.10 -2.75
C ASP A 209 -7.49 -9.11 -3.24
N THR A 210 -7.80 -8.16 -4.10
CA THR A 210 -9.16 -8.00 -4.64
C THR A 210 -9.56 -9.15 -5.56
N LYS A 211 -8.60 -9.80 -6.21
CA LYS A 211 -8.85 -10.91 -7.14
C LYS A 211 -9.30 -12.19 -6.43
N ASN A 212 -8.63 -12.51 -5.31
CA ASN A 212 -8.94 -13.72 -4.54
C ASN A 212 -9.78 -13.43 -3.29
N HIS A 213 -10.19 -12.16 -3.09
CA HIS A 213 -10.96 -11.68 -1.94
C HIS A 213 -10.30 -12.06 -0.60
N ILE A 214 -9.02 -11.71 -0.44
CA ILE A 214 -8.22 -12.04 0.74
C ILE A 214 -7.75 -10.76 1.41
N LEU A 215 -7.99 -10.65 2.71
CA LEU A 215 -7.48 -9.60 3.58
C LEU A 215 -6.23 -10.06 4.31
N PHE A 216 -5.27 -9.15 4.45
CA PHE A 216 -4.05 -9.28 5.24
C PHE A 216 -4.10 -8.23 6.35
N ALA A 217 -4.53 -8.64 7.55
CA ALA A 217 -4.58 -7.79 8.72
C ALA A 217 -3.28 -7.92 9.53
N MET A 218 -2.48 -6.84 9.53
CA MET A 218 -1.18 -6.78 10.21
C MET A 218 -1.37 -6.30 11.64
N CYS A 219 -1.19 -7.19 12.58
CA CYS A 219 -1.48 -6.98 13.98
C CYS A 219 -0.20 -6.72 14.80
N ARG A 220 -0.25 -5.73 15.69
CA ARG A 220 0.87 -5.32 16.54
C ARG A 220 1.22 -6.35 17.62
N GLY A 221 0.31 -7.29 17.92
CA GLY A 221 0.47 -8.32 18.95
C GLY A 221 0.16 -7.84 20.36
N GLY A 222 -0.18 -6.57 20.56
CA GLY A 222 -0.45 -6.01 21.88
C GLY A 222 0.76 -6.00 22.83
N ARG A 223 0.51 -5.73 24.11
CA ARG A 223 1.59 -5.63 25.11
C ARG A 223 2.20 -7.00 25.43
N GLY A 224 3.44 -7.24 24.95
CA GLY A 224 4.17 -8.49 25.17
C GLY A 224 3.74 -9.66 24.28
N GLY A 225 2.80 -9.43 23.33
CA GLY A 225 2.41 -10.41 22.33
C GLY A 225 3.34 -10.41 21.11
N THR A 226 3.19 -11.42 20.28
CA THR A 226 3.92 -11.55 19.02
C THR A 226 3.15 -10.86 17.90
N PRO A 227 3.79 -9.94 17.13
CA PRO A 227 3.18 -9.38 15.94
C PRO A 227 2.84 -10.48 14.93
N THR A 228 1.66 -10.40 14.32
CA THR A 228 1.14 -11.40 13.38
C THR A 228 0.44 -10.76 12.20
N CYS A 229 0.47 -11.44 11.06
CA CYS A 229 -0.49 -11.22 9.98
C CYS A 229 -1.61 -12.25 10.12
N VAL A 230 -2.84 -11.80 10.31
CA VAL A 230 -4.04 -12.64 10.19
C VAL A 230 -4.53 -12.54 8.75
N ILE A 231 -4.57 -13.68 8.06
CA ILE A 231 -5.00 -13.78 6.67
C ILE A 231 -6.38 -14.40 6.66
N LEU A 232 -7.35 -13.69 6.08
CA LEU A 232 -8.75 -14.06 6.13
C LEU A 232 -9.49 -13.77 4.81
N SER A 233 -10.61 -14.46 4.62
CA SER A 233 -11.51 -14.21 3.49
C SER A 233 -12.20 -12.84 3.66
N ALA A 234 -12.16 -12.01 2.62
CA ALA A 234 -12.88 -10.74 2.57
C ALA A 234 -14.40 -10.92 2.39
N VAL A 235 -14.85 -12.13 2.03
CA VAL A 235 -16.27 -12.44 1.79
C VAL A 235 -17.02 -12.70 3.08
N ASP A 236 -16.43 -13.51 3.96
CA ASP A 236 -17.11 -14.03 5.16
C ASP A 236 -16.29 -13.89 6.46
N GLY A 237 -15.09 -13.31 6.39
CA GLY A 237 -14.22 -13.12 7.54
C GLY A 237 -13.56 -14.38 8.09
N LYS A 238 -13.67 -15.51 7.39
CA LYS A 238 -13.08 -16.77 7.84
C LYS A 238 -11.56 -16.67 7.82
N ILE A 239 -10.91 -16.88 8.95
CA ILE A 239 -9.46 -16.94 9.06
C ILE A 239 -8.93 -18.14 8.28
N ILE A 240 -8.04 -17.89 7.32
CA ILE A 240 -7.37 -18.90 6.50
C ILE A 240 -6.12 -19.38 7.22
N THR A 241 -5.29 -18.45 7.65
CA THR A 241 -4.06 -18.74 8.40
C THR A 241 -3.53 -17.51 9.13
N THR A 242 -2.50 -17.70 9.95
CA THR A 242 -1.76 -16.61 10.61
C THR A 242 -0.27 -16.82 10.44
N LEU A 243 0.47 -15.76 10.15
CA LEU A 243 1.91 -15.79 10.01
C LEU A 243 2.57 -14.82 11.00
N PRO A 244 3.73 -15.17 11.57
CA PRO A 244 4.48 -14.22 12.40
C PRO A 244 5.02 -13.08 11.56
N LEU A 245 5.04 -11.86 12.12
CA LEU A 245 5.70 -10.70 11.55
C LEU A 245 7.05 -10.45 12.24
N ALA A 246 7.97 -9.83 11.52
CA ALA A 246 9.30 -9.50 12.04
C ALA A 246 9.30 -8.36 13.05
N GLY A 247 8.21 -7.59 13.15
CA GLY A 247 8.04 -6.50 14.09
C GLY A 247 6.61 -5.97 14.13
N SER A 248 6.36 -5.01 15.03
CA SER A 248 5.08 -4.31 15.14
C SER A 248 4.79 -3.51 13.88
N SER A 249 3.62 -3.72 13.28
CA SER A 249 3.21 -3.08 12.03
C SER A 249 2.47 -1.77 12.29
N ASP A 250 2.67 -0.80 11.38
CA ASP A 250 1.87 0.42 11.27
C ASP A 250 1.31 0.61 9.86
N GLY A 251 1.61 -0.29 8.92
CA GLY A 251 1.06 -0.19 7.56
C GLY A 251 1.27 -1.44 6.73
N ALA A 252 0.38 -1.62 5.77
CA ALA A 252 0.38 -2.73 4.83
C ALA A 252 0.12 -2.27 3.40
N ALA A 253 0.60 -3.05 2.44
CA ALA A 253 0.30 -2.93 1.02
C ALA A 253 0.25 -4.31 0.38
N PHE A 254 -0.48 -4.48 -0.73
CA PHE A 254 -0.51 -5.71 -1.51
C PHE A 254 -0.16 -5.44 -2.95
N ASN A 255 0.70 -6.27 -3.53
CA ASN A 255 1.05 -6.21 -4.93
C ASN A 255 0.35 -7.34 -5.70
N PRO A 256 -0.69 -7.05 -6.50
CA PRO A 256 -1.44 -8.07 -7.23
C PRO A 256 -0.65 -8.69 -8.37
N ARG A 257 0.44 -8.06 -8.84
CA ARG A 257 1.27 -8.60 -9.90
C ARG A 257 2.24 -9.65 -9.39
N THR A 258 2.80 -9.43 -8.20
CA THR A 258 3.71 -10.38 -7.57
C THR A 258 3.03 -11.28 -6.54
N MET A 259 1.76 -11.04 -6.22
CA MET A 259 1.00 -11.75 -5.18
C MET A 259 1.73 -11.72 -3.83
N GLU A 260 2.10 -10.53 -3.39
CA GLU A 260 2.87 -10.30 -2.17
C GLU A 260 2.23 -9.21 -1.32
N ALA A 261 2.05 -9.50 -0.04
CA ALA A 261 1.69 -8.51 0.97
C ALA A 261 2.93 -8.03 1.72
N PHE A 262 2.96 -6.75 2.03
CA PHE A 262 4.07 -6.09 2.72
C PHE A 262 3.60 -5.51 4.03
N SER A 263 4.47 -5.60 5.05
CA SER A 263 4.26 -4.98 6.35
C SER A 263 5.53 -4.29 6.82
N SER A 264 5.46 -2.98 7.04
CA SER A 264 6.57 -2.18 7.54
C SER A 264 6.60 -2.13 9.06
N HIS A 265 7.80 -2.12 9.65
CA HIS A 265 7.99 -2.24 11.09
C HIS A 265 8.98 -1.21 11.64
N GLY A 266 8.66 -0.70 12.83
CA GLY A 266 9.48 0.30 13.52
C GLY A 266 10.89 -0.18 13.92
N ASN A 267 11.12 -1.49 13.97
CA ASN A 267 12.43 -2.08 14.29
C ASN A 267 13.41 -2.11 13.11
N GLY A 268 13.05 -1.54 11.95
CA GLY A 268 13.89 -1.50 10.77
C GLY A 268 13.80 -2.77 9.92
N THR A 269 12.62 -3.36 9.84
CA THR A 269 12.35 -4.49 8.97
C THR A 269 11.08 -4.29 8.15
N LEU A 270 10.99 -5.00 7.02
CA LEU A 270 9.80 -5.14 6.19
C LEU A 270 9.53 -6.63 6.00
N SER A 271 8.37 -7.11 6.40
CA SER A 271 7.95 -8.48 6.10
C SER A 271 7.34 -8.56 4.71
N VAL A 272 7.73 -9.57 3.94
CA VAL A 272 7.18 -9.90 2.63
C VAL A 272 6.47 -11.24 2.75
N ILE A 273 5.15 -11.23 2.56
CA ILE A 273 4.31 -12.42 2.63
C ILE A 273 3.87 -12.77 1.22
N LYS A 274 4.25 -13.96 0.76
CA LYS A 274 3.87 -14.49 -0.54
C LYS A 274 2.56 -15.25 -0.45
N GLU A 275 1.60 -14.86 -1.25
CA GLU A 275 0.44 -15.67 -1.57
C GLU A 275 0.82 -16.61 -2.72
N LYS A 276 0.96 -17.91 -2.44
CA LYS A 276 1.23 -18.95 -3.43
C LYS A 276 -0.06 -19.44 -4.10
N SER A 277 -1.12 -19.47 -3.31
CA SER A 277 -2.49 -19.76 -3.71
C SER A 277 -3.47 -19.14 -2.70
N PRO A 278 -4.77 -19.07 -3.00
CA PRO A 278 -5.78 -18.56 -2.04
C PRO A 278 -5.84 -19.28 -0.69
N SER A 279 -5.13 -20.39 -0.53
CA SER A 279 -5.06 -21.18 0.71
C SER A 279 -3.64 -21.42 1.22
N GLU A 280 -2.61 -20.97 0.51
CA GLU A 280 -1.21 -21.19 0.89
C GLU A 280 -0.42 -19.87 0.90
N PHE A 281 0.10 -19.51 2.08
CA PHE A 281 0.84 -18.29 2.33
C PHE A 281 2.11 -18.58 3.09
N VAL A 282 3.18 -17.84 2.78
CA VAL A 282 4.47 -17.98 3.48
C VAL A 282 5.09 -16.62 3.74
N LEU A 283 5.77 -16.47 4.86
CA LEU A 283 6.71 -15.36 5.05
C LEU A 283 7.93 -15.64 4.17
N GLU A 284 7.99 -14.98 3.02
CA GLU A 284 9.02 -15.23 2.00
C GLU A 284 10.34 -14.57 2.36
N GLU A 285 10.27 -13.33 2.86
CA GLU A 285 11.46 -12.58 3.22
C GLU A 285 11.20 -11.62 4.37
N THR A 286 12.24 -11.36 5.17
CA THR A 286 12.33 -10.22 6.07
C THR A 286 13.46 -9.32 5.57
N VAL A 287 13.07 -8.20 4.96
CA VAL A 287 14.00 -7.22 4.39
C VAL A 287 14.50 -6.31 5.51
N LYS A 288 15.81 -6.07 5.58
CA LYS A 288 16.37 -5.07 6.48
C LYS A 288 16.19 -3.69 5.89
N THR A 289 15.51 -2.81 6.62
CA THR A 289 15.29 -1.40 6.31
C THR A 289 15.97 -0.50 7.34
N LYS A 290 15.73 0.80 7.26
CA LYS A 290 16.13 1.72 8.34
C LYS A 290 15.18 1.61 9.53
N ALA A 291 15.70 1.85 10.74
CA ALA A 291 14.89 1.90 11.96
C ALA A 291 13.85 3.04 11.90
N GLY A 292 12.82 2.94 12.74
CA GLY A 292 11.75 3.93 12.79
C GLY A 292 10.81 3.90 11.59
N GLY A 293 10.75 2.76 10.88
CA GLY A 293 9.77 2.52 9.83
C GLY A 293 8.35 2.76 10.34
N LYS A 294 7.56 3.50 9.56
CA LYS A 294 6.14 3.75 9.85
C LYS A 294 5.29 2.96 8.86
N THR A 295 4.59 3.64 7.99
CA THR A 295 3.77 2.99 6.97
C THR A 295 4.54 2.72 5.69
N CYS A 296 3.96 1.92 4.83
CA CYS A 296 4.46 1.67 3.49
C CYS A 296 3.34 1.83 2.46
N THR A 297 3.76 2.05 1.22
CA THR A 297 2.88 2.10 0.05
C THR A 297 3.55 1.41 -1.13
N LEU A 298 2.78 1.17 -2.20
CA LEU A 298 3.26 0.50 -3.39
C LEU A 298 3.13 1.40 -4.62
N ASP A 299 4.21 1.55 -5.38
CA ASP A 299 4.14 1.98 -6.77
C ASP A 299 3.74 0.78 -7.65
N THR A 300 2.48 0.72 -8.02
CA THR A 300 1.90 -0.40 -8.78
C THR A 300 2.42 -0.50 -10.21
N LYS A 301 3.00 0.57 -10.78
CA LYS A 301 3.59 0.54 -12.13
C LYS A 301 4.97 -0.09 -12.17
N THR A 302 5.73 0.01 -11.09
CA THR A 302 7.10 -0.47 -11.03
C THR A 302 7.34 -1.54 -9.96
N ASP A 303 6.31 -1.96 -9.19
CA ASP A 303 6.36 -2.89 -8.05
C ASP A 303 7.29 -2.44 -6.92
N ARG A 304 7.52 -1.14 -6.80
CA ARG A 304 8.40 -0.62 -5.76
C ARG A 304 7.62 -0.36 -4.49
N VAL A 305 8.10 -0.94 -3.40
CA VAL A 305 7.60 -0.64 -2.06
C VAL A 305 8.32 0.61 -1.55
N ILE A 306 7.56 1.55 -1.03
CA ILE A 306 8.06 2.79 -0.47
C ILE A 306 7.77 2.79 1.01
N VAL A 307 8.79 3.06 1.83
CA VAL A 307 8.70 3.08 3.30
C VAL A 307 9.23 4.41 3.80
N ILE A 308 8.51 5.05 4.70
CA ILE A 308 9.01 6.22 5.43
C ILE A 308 9.62 5.80 6.76
N THR A 309 10.70 6.46 7.16
CA THR A 309 11.42 6.13 8.37
C THR A 309 11.80 7.37 9.18
N ARG A 310 12.05 7.16 10.47
CA ARG A 310 12.41 8.19 11.41
C ARG A 310 13.56 7.71 12.29
N GLU A 311 14.77 8.04 11.92
CA GLU A 311 15.96 7.69 12.68
C GLU A 311 16.39 8.81 13.63
N ALA A 312 17.00 8.45 14.75
CA ALA A 312 17.71 9.43 15.59
C ALA A 312 18.95 9.93 14.85
N ALA A 313 19.14 11.25 14.79
CA ALA A 313 20.34 11.80 14.19
C ALA A 313 21.59 11.44 15.02
N PRO A 314 22.73 11.15 14.39
CA PRO A 314 23.98 10.93 15.09
C PRO A 314 24.33 12.16 15.95
N GLY A 315 24.63 11.93 17.24
CA GLY A 315 25.00 12.99 18.17
C GLY A 315 23.87 13.75 18.86
N GLY A 316 22.61 13.25 18.77
CA GLY A 316 21.47 13.80 19.51
C GLY A 316 20.85 15.06 18.92
N GLY A 317 21.07 15.31 17.62
CA GLY A 317 20.40 16.39 16.85
C GLY A 317 18.97 16.05 16.44
N SER A 318 18.42 16.85 15.52
CA SER A 318 17.10 16.61 14.89
C SER A 318 17.03 15.21 14.24
N GLN A 319 15.84 14.60 14.27
CA GLN A 319 15.66 13.29 13.67
C GLN A 319 15.83 13.33 12.15
N LEU A 320 16.43 12.29 11.58
CA LEU A 320 16.51 12.11 10.13
C LEU A 320 15.22 11.43 9.66
N LEU A 321 14.51 12.08 8.76
CA LEU A 321 13.31 11.57 8.14
C LEU A 321 13.62 11.22 6.69
N ASP A 322 13.41 9.96 6.32
CA ASP A 322 13.77 9.47 5.00
C ASP A 322 12.59 8.76 4.33
N VAL A 323 12.51 8.90 3.02
CA VAL A 323 11.71 8.05 2.13
C VAL A 323 12.65 7.04 1.49
N MET A 324 12.39 5.76 1.74
CA MET A 324 13.13 4.67 1.11
C MET A 324 12.30 4.06 -0.03
N PHE A 325 12.93 3.90 -1.16
CA PHE A 325 12.39 3.24 -2.33
C PHE A 325 13.02 1.85 -2.45
N GLY A 326 12.20 0.82 -2.31
CA GLY A 326 12.64 -0.57 -2.40
C GLY A 326 12.60 -1.12 -3.81
N THR A 327 13.12 -2.33 -4.00
CA THR A 327 13.14 -2.96 -5.33
C THR A 327 11.92 -3.74 -5.68
N VAL A 328 11.97 -3.97 -7.00
CA VAL A 328 11.27 -4.95 -7.80
C VAL A 328 11.98 -6.30 -7.76
N ARG A 329 11.23 -7.35 -7.61
CA ARG A 329 11.62 -8.67 -8.08
C ARG A 329 11.64 -8.59 -9.61
N LEU A 330 12.80 -8.75 -10.24
CA LEU A 330 12.84 -8.95 -11.69
C LEU A 330 12.02 -10.20 -11.98
N SER A 331 10.77 -10.03 -12.43
CA SER A 331 9.98 -11.13 -12.91
C SER A 331 10.75 -11.80 -14.04
N ARG A 332 11.08 -13.07 -13.87
CA ARG A 332 11.60 -13.86 -14.99
C ARG A 332 10.56 -13.78 -16.10
N CYS A 333 10.91 -13.19 -17.23
CA CYS A 333 10.27 -13.55 -18.48
C CYS A 333 10.54 -15.03 -18.66
N SER A 334 9.55 -15.87 -18.40
CA SER A 334 9.57 -17.24 -18.89
C SER A 334 9.70 -17.15 -20.40
N PRO A 335 10.74 -17.70 -21.03
CA PRO A 335 10.77 -17.75 -22.47
C PRO A 335 9.57 -18.61 -22.90
N SER A 336 8.60 -17.99 -23.55
CA SER A 336 7.53 -18.71 -24.20
C SER A 336 8.16 -19.73 -25.14
N ALA A 337 8.08 -21.01 -24.78
CA ALA A 337 8.45 -22.10 -25.63
C ALA A 337 7.51 -22.13 -26.86
N SER A 338 7.91 -21.47 -27.93
CA SER A 338 7.44 -21.76 -29.28
C SER A 338 8.49 -21.32 -30.29
N SER A 339 9.57 -22.06 -30.37
CA SER A 339 10.39 -22.10 -31.57
C SER A 339 10.06 -23.41 -32.29
N ALA A 340 9.00 -23.42 -33.08
CA ALA A 340 8.90 -24.35 -34.18
C ALA A 340 9.96 -23.97 -35.21
N PRO A 341 10.75 -24.94 -35.74
CA PRO A 341 11.75 -24.61 -36.72
C PRO A 341 11.09 -24.18 -38.04
N PHE A 342 11.39 -22.96 -38.45
CA PHE A 342 11.01 -22.45 -39.76
C PHE A 342 11.80 -23.18 -40.83
N THR A 343 11.23 -24.22 -41.46
CA THR A 343 11.79 -24.85 -42.67
C THR A 343 11.57 -23.92 -43.85
N ALA A 344 12.66 -23.37 -44.34
CA ALA A 344 12.73 -22.65 -45.60
C ALA A 344 12.46 -23.61 -46.78
N ARG A 345 11.22 -23.64 -47.27
CA ARG A 345 10.87 -24.10 -48.64
C ARG A 345 9.47 -23.59 -48.93
N HIS A 346 9.41 -22.50 -49.71
CA HIS A 346 8.42 -22.20 -50.76
C HIS A 346 8.52 -20.73 -51.19
N PHE A 347 9.65 -20.41 -51.84
CA PHE A 347 9.67 -19.34 -52.82
C PHE A 347 9.73 -20.02 -54.17
N LEU A 348 8.62 -20.15 -54.84
CA LEU A 348 8.51 -20.04 -56.30
C LEU A 348 7.05 -20.30 -56.76
N ARG A 349 6.51 -19.33 -57.48
CA ARG A 349 5.26 -19.27 -58.28
C ARG A 349 4.12 -18.53 -57.63
N MET A 350 4.00 -17.31 -58.06
CA MET A 350 2.89 -16.86 -58.97
C MET A 350 3.14 -15.41 -59.35
N ARG A 351 3.71 -15.24 -60.55
CA ARG A 351 3.48 -14.06 -61.40
C ARG A 351 2.33 -14.41 -62.34
N LEU A 352 1.55 -13.39 -62.68
CA LEU A 352 0.59 -13.28 -63.76
C LEU A 352 -0.84 -13.81 -63.47
N GLN A 353 -1.73 -12.85 -63.18
CA GLN A 353 -2.81 -12.58 -64.16
C GLN A 353 -3.43 -11.19 -63.83
N ARG A 354 -3.31 -10.32 -64.84
CA ARG A 354 -4.04 -9.08 -64.99
C ARG A 354 -5.33 -9.41 -65.73
N ALA A 355 -6.32 -8.51 -65.51
CA ALA A 355 -7.45 -8.13 -66.38
C ALA A 355 -8.68 -9.06 -66.39
N ALA A 356 -9.75 -8.63 -65.75
CA ALA A 356 -10.98 -8.10 -66.38
C ALA A 356 -11.83 -7.48 -65.26
#